data_0b60ac58d15524b61c816bdf6e56d4ae
#
_entry.id   0b60ac58d15524b61c816bdf6e56d4ae
#
_cell.length_a   1.000
_cell.length_b   1.000
_cell.length_c   1.000
_cell.angle_alpha   90.00
_cell.angle_beta   90.00
_cell.angle_gamma   90.00
#
_symmetry.space_group_name_H-M   'P 1'
#
loop_
_entity.id
_entity.type
_entity.pdbx_description
1 polymer ?
#
loop_
_entity_poly.entity_id
_entity_poly.type
_entity_poly.pdbx_seq_one_letter_code
_entity_poly.pdbx_strand_id
1 'polypeptide(L)'
;MLTSIGYLLIALLVGGIMYTWLGEWRDMEGLEAKNREIDEFRKEVNNIHIHLIEFSLLGETILEWDDEDLGLYHARRMTMDSMLCRFKAIYPVERIDSVRHFLEDKERQMCQIVQILEQQQAINDKITRQVPVIVQKSVQEQPKKSKRKGFLGIFGKKEEAKPTATTTMLRSLNRNMIAEQQAQSRRLSEHADSLAARNAELNRQLQGLVVQIDKKVQADLQKREAEIAAMRENWHFNFSSQFFF
;
A
#
# COMPACT_ATOMS: atom_id res chain seq x y z
N MET A 1 40.13 59.81 -39.71
CA MET A 1 39.05 59.99 -38.70
C MET A 1 37.75 59.25 -39.07
N LEU A 2 37.22 59.36 -40.33
CA LEU A 2 35.99 58.66 -40.73
C LEU A 2 36.07 57.13 -40.59
N THR A 3 37.21 56.51 -40.94
CA THR A 3 37.43 55.06 -40.86
C THR A 3 37.40 54.52 -39.41
N SER A 4 37.94 55.28 -38.44
CA SER A 4 37.94 54.90 -37.01
C SER A 4 36.53 54.92 -36.39
N ILE A 5 35.69 55.87 -36.84
CA ILE A 5 34.29 55.98 -36.42
C ILE A 5 33.48 54.75 -36.92
N GLY A 6 33.73 54.33 -38.17
CA GLY A 6 33.09 53.14 -38.76
C GLY A 6 33.42 51.85 -38.01
N TYR A 7 34.69 51.66 -37.63
CA TYR A 7 35.09 50.50 -36.85
C TYR A 7 34.46 50.48 -35.43
N LEU A 8 34.32 51.64 -34.81
CA LEU A 8 33.73 51.78 -33.49
C LEU A 8 32.21 51.47 -33.52
N LEU A 9 31.50 51.89 -34.58
CA LEU A 9 30.10 51.57 -34.83
C LEU A 9 29.89 50.06 -35.03
N ILE A 10 30.74 49.42 -35.83
CA ILE A 10 30.69 47.97 -36.08
C ILE A 10 30.98 47.20 -34.77
N ALA A 11 31.97 47.64 -34.00
CA ALA A 11 32.28 47.00 -32.70
C ALA A 11 31.12 47.11 -31.69
N LEU A 12 30.43 48.25 -31.65
CA LEU A 12 29.22 48.45 -30.82
C LEU A 12 28.06 47.58 -31.31
N LEU A 13 27.86 47.44 -32.60
CA LEU A 13 26.81 46.58 -33.18
C LEU A 13 27.08 45.09 -32.86
N VAL A 14 28.30 44.63 -33.10
CA VAL A 14 28.68 43.23 -32.80
C VAL A 14 28.62 42.97 -31.29
N GLY A 15 29.05 43.92 -30.47
CA GLY A 15 28.94 43.81 -28.99
C GLY A 15 27.50 43.74 -28.50
N GLY A 16 26.60 44.54 -29.13
CA GLY A 16 25.16 44.49 -28.84
C GLY A 16 24.50 43.16 -29.21
N ILE A 17 24.83 42.66 -30.41
CA ILE A 17 24.34 41.34 -30.87
C ILE A 17 24.87 40.22 -29.94
N MET A 18 26.13 40.28 -29.57
CA MET A 18 26.72 39.25 -28.69
C MET A 18 26.15 39.31 -27.28
N TYR A 19 25.82 40.49 -26.79
CA TYR A 19 25.16 40.66 -25.47
C TYR A 19 23.74 40.11 -25.44
N THR A 20 22.94 40.37 -26.46
CA THR A 20 21.59 39.81 -26.59
C THR A 20 21.63 38.29 -26.75
N TRP A 21 22.54 37.76 -27.55
CA TRP A 21 22.72 36.32 -27.76
C TRP A 21 23.16 35.61 -26.49
N LEU A 22 24.05 36.17 -25.69
CA LEU A 22 24.47 35.64 -24.40
C LEU A 22 23.34 35.65 -23.34
N GLY A 23 22.46 36.67 -23.42
CA GLY A 23 21.27 36.75 -22.56
C GLY A 23 20.29 35.60 -22.86
N GLU A 24 19.95 35.43 -24.14
CA GLU A 24 19.04 34.37 -24.59
C GLU A 24 19.58 32.97 -24.36
N TRP A 25 20.90 32.77 -24.48
CA TRP A 25 21.53 31.48 -24.21
C TRP A 25 21.39 31.09 -22.71
N ARG A 26 21.52 32.08 -21.84
CA ARG A 26 21.35 31.90 -20.39
C ARG A 26 19.91 31.56 -20.00
N ASP A 27 18.95 32.17 -20.71
CA ASP A 27 17.52 31.91 -20.49
C ASP A 27 17.12 30.51 -21.00
N MET A 28 17.69 30.05 -22.12
CA MET A 28 17.53 28.69 -22.63
C MET A 28 18.11 27.62 -21.67
N GLU A 29 19.31 27.87 -21.15
CA GLU A 29 19.93 26.97 -20.16
C GLU A 29 19.07 26.87 -18.88
N GLY A 30 18.47 27.96 -18.43
CA GLY A 30 17.52 28.00 -17.32
C GLY A 30 16.25 27.21 -17.60
N LEU A 31 15.74 27.20 -18.85
CA LEU A 31 14.57 26.42 -19.25
C LEU A 31 14.85 24.93 -19.39
N GLU A 32 16.04 24.58 -19.92
CA GLU A 32 16.45 23.17 -19.95
C GLU A 32 16.61 22.59 -18.54
N ALA A 33 17.19 23.37 -17.61
CA ALA A 33 17.29 22.96 -16.21
C ALA A 33 15.92 22.71 -15.58
N LYS A 34 14.96 23.61 -15.84
CA LYS A 34 13.58 23.46 -15.38
C LYS A 34 12.85 22.28 -16.03
N ASN A 35 13.07 22.01 -17.31
CA ASN A 35 12.51 20.84 -17.99
C ASN A 35 13.05 19.54 -17.41
N ARG A 36 14.35 19.48 -17.08
CA ARG A 36 14.97 18.34 -16.44
C ARG A 36 14.36 18.09 -15.05
N GLU A 37 14.13 19.14 -14.27
CA GLU A 37 13.45 19.06 -12.98
C GLU A 37 12.03 18.48 -13.11
N ILE A 38 11.28 18.85 -14.15
CA ILE A 38 9.96 18.27 -14.42
C ILE A 38 10.04 16.79 -14.80
N ASP A 39 11.00 16.42 -15.63
CA ASP A 39 11.18 15.03 -16.04
C ASP A 39 11.58 14.13 -14.85
N GLU A 40 12.45 14.62 -13.98
CA GLU A 40 12.81 13.94 -12.74
C GLU A 40 11.59 13.80 -11.83
N PHE A 41 10.81 14.86 -11.68
CA PHE A 41 9.57 14.84 -10.93
C PHE A 41 8.55 13.83 -11.50
N ARG A 42 8.35 13.82 -12.82
CA ARG A 42 7.46 12.85 -13.48
C ARG A 42 7.91 11.40 -13.22
N LYS A 43 9.21 11.15 -13.23
CA LYS A 43 9.78 9.84 -12.89
C LYS A 43 9.51 9.47 -11.43
N GLU A 44 9.67 10.41 -10.51
CA GLU A 44 9.40 10.17 -9.08
C GLU A 44 7.91 9.89 -8.83
N VAL A 45 7.00 10.66 -9.45
CA VAL A 45 5.55 10.40 -9.42
C VAL A 45 5.20 9.01 -9.91
N ASN A 46 5.75 8.64 -11.07
CA ASN A 46 5.50 7.32 -11.65
C ASN A 46 6.05 6.19 -10.76
N ASN A 47 7.21 6.40 -10.18
CA ASN A 47 7.83 5.46 -9.25
C ASN A 47 6.97 5.27 -7.99
N ILE A 48 6.51 6.37 -7.38
CA ILE A 48 5.57 6.33 -6.24
C ILE A 48 4.28 5.59 -6.63
N HIS A 49 3.74 5.87 -7.83
CA HIS A 49 2.53 5.23 -8.32
C HIS A 49 2.70 3.71 -8.45
N ILE A 50 3.78 3.24 -9.05
CA ILE A 50 4.10 1.81 -9.18
C ILE A 50 4.20 1.15 -7.80
N HIS A 51 4.97 1.74 -6.89
CA HIS A 51 5.12 1.21 -5.54
C HIS A 51 3.82 1.21 -4.74
N LEU A 52 2.95 2.20 -4.93
CA LEU A 52 1.64 2.22 -4.28
C LEU A 52 0.70 1.15 -4.83
N ILE A 53 0.75 0.87 -6.14
CA ILE A 53 0.01 -0.24 -6.74
C ILE A 53 0.53 -1.56 -6.18
N GLU A 54 1.83 -1.80 -6.23
CA GLU A 54 2.45 -3.00 -5.66
C GLU A 54 2.05 -3.19 -4.20
N PHE A 55 2.10 -2.09 -3.42
CA PHE A 55 1.73 -2.11 -2.03
C PHE A 55 0.23 -2.35 -1.79
N SER A 56 -0.64 -1.88 -2.69
CA SER A 56 -2.08 -2.13 -2.60
C SER A 56 -2.42 -3.61 -2.82
N LEU A 57 -1.64 -4.30 -3.66
CA LEU A 57 -1.78 -5.73 -3.93
C LEU A 57 -1.19 -6.60 -2.80
N LEU A 58 -0.22 -6.08 -2.05
CA LEU A 58 0.27 -6.76 -0.85
C LEU A 58 -0.87 -6.87 0.17
N GLY A 59 -1.06 -8.07 0.71
CA GLY A 59 -2.10 -8.38 1.66
C GLY A 59 -3.32 -9.08 1.07
N GLU A 60 -3.38 -9.32 -0.25
CA GLU A 60 -4.39 -10.24 -0.81
C GLU A 60 -4.16 -11.68 -0.32
N THR A 61 -2.90 -12.04 -0.06
CA THR A 61 -2.49 -13.35 0.48
C THR A 61 -2.30 -13.36 2.00
N ILE A 62 -2.83 -12.37 2.72
CA ILE A 62 -2.59 -12.20 4.16
C ILE A 62 -2.95 -13.42 5.01
N LEU A 63 -3.84 -14.29 4.52
CA LEU A 63 -4.23 -15.52 5.21
C LEU A 63 -3.10 -16.56 5.30
N GLU A 64 -2.03 -16.39 4.50
CA GLU A 64 -0.85 -17.25 4.45
C GLU A 64 0.37 -16.59 5.14
N TRP A 65 0.19 -15.37 5.67
CA TRP A 65 1.27 -14.59 6.25
C TRP A 65 1.62 -15.04 7.65
N ASP A 66 2.92 -14.89 7.95
CA ASP A 66 3.47 -15.01 9.29
C ASP A 66 4.05 -13.66 9.79
N ASP A 67 4.70 -13.67 10.96
CA ASP A 67 5.32 -12.50 11.56
C ASP A 67 6.45 -11.92 10.69
N GLU A 68 7.15 -12.74 9.91
CA GLU A 68 8.24 -12.30 9.02
C GLU A 68 7.67 -11.50 7.84
N ASP A 69 6.59 -11.98 7.24
CA ASP A 69 5.87 -11.29 6.17
C ASP A 69 5.33 -9.93 6.63
N LEU A 70 4.80 -9.88 7.87
CA LEU A 70 4.34 -8.65 8.49
C LEU A 70 5.49 -7.66 8.70
N GLY A 71 6.65 -8.13 9.13
CA GLY A 71 7.87 -7.34 9.26
C GLY A 71 8.33 -6.75 7.94
N LEU A 72 8.30 -7.54 6.87
CA LEU A 72 8.63 -7.08 5.52
C LEU A 72 7.64 -6.03 5.02
N TYR A 73 6.35 -6.23 5.27
CA TYR A 73 5.32 -5.25 4.95
C TYR A 73 5.57 -3.92 5.67
N HIS A 74 5.86 -3.96 6.97
CA HIS A 74 6.19 -2.77 7.77
C HIS A 74 7.38 -1.99 7.17
N ALA A 75 8.48 -2.67 6.84
CA ALA A 75 9.66 -2.05 6.24
C ALA A 75 9.32 -1.36 4.90
N ARG A 76 8.53 -2.00 4.05
CA ARG A 76 8.08 -1.42 2.77
C ARG A 76 7.16 -0.21 2.99
N ARG A 77 6.26 -0.26 3.98
CA ARG A 77 5.40 0.88 4.33
C ARG A 77 6.23 2.08 4.78
N MET A 78 7.25 1.88 5.62
CA MET A 78 8.14 2.95 6.08
C MET A 78 8.90 3.59 4.92
N THR A 79 9.35 2.78 3.95
CA THR A 79 9.99 3.28 2.72
C THR A 79 9.01 4.14 1.92
N MET A 80 7.78 3.67 1.73
CA MET A 80 6.73 4.41 1.03
C MET A 80 6.38 5.71 1.74
N ASP A 81 6.24 5.68 3.07
CA ASP A 81 5.97 6.88 3.88
C ASP A 81 7.07 7.94 3.70
N SER A 82 8.34 7.51 3.67
CA SER A 82 9.48 8.38 3.41
C SER A 82 9.46 8.99 2.01
N MET A 83 9.04 8.22 0.99
CA MET A 83 8.88 8.72 -0.38
C MET A 83 7.76 9.76 -0.47
N LEU A 84 6.62 9.49 0.16
CA LEU A 84 5.47 10.40 0.21
C LEU A 84 5.80 11.69 0.97
N CYS A 85 6.56 11.62 2.06
CA CYS A 85 7.03 12.79 2.80
C CYS A 85 7.93 13.69 1.93
N ARG A 86 8.91 13.12 1.22
CA ARG A 86 9.78 13.87 0.30
C ARG A 86 8.98 14.52 -0.81
N PHE A 87 8.06 13.76 -1.38
CA PHE A 87 7.18 14.26 -2.42
C PHE A 87 6.31 15.44 -1.96
N LYS A 88 5.72 15.33 -0.76
CA LYS A 88 4.93 16.42 -0.15
C LYS A 88 5.76 17.69 0.07
N ALA A 89 7.05 17.56 0.39
CA ALA A 89 7.92 18.73 0.59
C ALA A 89 8.15 19.52 -0.70
N ILE A 90 8.13 18.85 -1.85
CA ILE A 90 8.29 19.47 -3.18
C ILE A 90 6.94 19.96 -3.71
N TYR A 91 5.89 19.16 -3.51
CA TYR A 91 4.54 19.43 -4.00
C TYR A 91 3.50 19.26 -2.88
N PRO A 92 3.03 20.36 -2.28
CA PRO A 92 2.03 20.31 -1.22
C PRO A 92 0.67 19.88 -1.79
N VAL A 93 0.41 18.58 -1.76
CA VAL A 93 -0.89 17.99 -2.11
C VAL A 93 -1.53 17.48 -0.86
N GLU A 94 -2.70 18.02 -0.50
CA GLU A 94 -3.41 17.69 0.75
C GLU A 94 -3.73 16.20 0.92
N ARG A 95 -3.94 15.48 -0.20
CA ARG A 95 -4.29 14.06 -0.18
C ARG A 95 -3.15 13.12 0.21
N ILE A 96 -1.90 13.58 0.22
CA ILE A 96 -0.76 12.73 0.61
C ILE A 96 -0.90 12.27 2.05
N ASP A 97 -1.31 13.14 2.96
CA ASP A 97 -1.51 12.76 4.36
C ASP A 97 -2.63 11.73 4.52
N SER A 98 -3.70 11.84 3.73
CA SER A 98 -4.76 10.85 3.72
C SER A 98 -4.25 9.47 3.27
N VAL A 99 -3.45 9.43 2.20
CA VAL A 99 -2.84 8.18 1.72
C VAL A 99 -1.94 7.57 2.79
N ARG A 100 -1.08 8.36 3.44
CA ARG A 100 -0.21 7.90 4.53
C ARG A 100 -1.02 7.30 5.68
N HIS A 101 -2.10 7.96 6.06
CA HIS A 101 -2.99 7.47 7.12
C HIS A 101 -3.68 6.15 6.73
N PHE A 102 -4.13 6.02 5.47
CA PHE A 102 -4.70 4.75 4.99
C PHE A 102 -3.70 3.60 4.97
N LEU A 103 -2.44 3.86 4.62
CA LEU A 103 -1.39 2.85 4.67
C LEU A 103 -1.14 2.37 6.10
N GLU A 104 -1.15 3.28 7.08
CA GLU A 104 -1.02 2.95 8.50
C GLU A 104 -2.22 2.14 9.02
N ASP A 105 -3.44 2.55 8.67
CA ASP A 105 -4.66 1.82 9.03
C ASP A 105 -4.69 0.42 8.43
N LYS A 106 -4.25 0.28 7.16
CA LYS A 106 -4.14 -1.02 6.51
C LYS A 106 -3.17 -1.93 7.27
N GLU A 107 -1.99 -1.46 7.62
CA GLU A 107 -1.02 -2.23 8.40
C GLU A 107 -1.61 -2.68 9.74
N ARG A 108 -2.28 -1.79 10.46
CA ARG A 108 -2.94 -2.13 11.73
C ARG A 108 -3.96 -3.24 11.58
N GLN A 109 -4.76 -3.22 10.50
CA GLN A 109 -5.73 -4.28 10.21
C GLN A 109 -5.05 -5.60 9.86
N MET A 110 -3.93 -5.56 9.10
CA MET A 110 -3.16 -6.75 8.78
C MET A 110 -2.56 -7.39 10.02
N CYS A 111 -2.00 -6.60 10.95
CA CYS A 111 -1.54 -7.09 12.25
C CYS A 111 -2.66 -7.81 13.03
N GLN A 112 -3.87 -7.25 13.03
CA GLN A 112 -5.02 -7.87 13.69
C GLN A 112 -5.42 -9.20 13.05
N ILE A 113 -5.37 -9.28 11.71
CA ILE A 113 -5.70 -10.52 10.99
C ILE A 113 -4.67 -11.61 11.32
N VAL A 114 -3.36 -11.31 11.24
CA VAL A 114 -2.29 -12.27 11.58
C VAL A 114 -2.46 -12.77 13.03
N GLN A 115 -2.69 -11.86 13.97
CA GLN A 115 -2.95 -12.21 15.36
C GLN A 115 -4.15 -13.15 15.54
N ILE A 116 -5.24 -12.95 14.79
CA ILE A 116 -6.41 -13.84 14.82
C ILE A 116 -6.07 -15.20 14.24
N LEU A 117 -5.27 -15.25 13.15
CA LEU A 117 -4.81 -16.52 12.55
C LEU A 117 -3.94 -17.33 13.52
N GLU A 118 -3.01 -16.68 14.21
CA GLU A 118 -2.18 -17.33 15.24
C GLU A 118 -3.03 -17.90 16.40
N GLN A 119 -4.01 -17.13 16.86
CA GLN A 119 -4.95 -17.60 17.89
C GLN A 119 -5.74 -18.81 17.40
N GLN A 120 -6.20 -18.80 16.14
CA GLN A 120 -6.91 -19.93 15.55
C GLN A 120 -6.02 -21.17 15.46
N GLN A 121 -4.77 -21.01 15.06
CA GLN A 121 -3.79 -22.10 15.01
C GLN A 121 -3.53 -22.67 16.42
N ALA A 122 -3.35 -21.80 17.42
CA ALA A 122 -3.16 -22.24 18.82
C ALA A 122 -4.35 -23.04 19.36
N ILE A 123 -5.58 -22.69 18.97
CA ILE A 123 -6.78 -23.45 19.31
C ILE A 123 -6.79 -24.81 18.63
N ASN A 124 -6.50 -24.86 17.33
CA ASN A 124 -6.42 -26.10 16.57
C ASN A 124 -5.37 -27.05 17.16
N ASP A 125 -4.22 -26.54 17.58
CA ASP A 125 -3.18 -27.30 18.26
C ASP A 125 -3.65 -27.86 19.62
N LYS A 126 -4.36 -27.08 20.41
CA LYS A 126 -4.96 -27.53 21.65
C LYS A 126 -5.97 -28.67 21.40
N ILE A 127 -6.82 -28.53 20.39
CA ILE A 127 -7.76 -29.58 19.98
C ILE A 127 -6.99 -30.85 19.64
N THR A 128 -5.99 -30.76 18.78
CA THR A 128 -5.24 -31.92 18.33
C THR A 128 -4.50 -32.64 19.46
N ARG A 129 -4.01 -31.89 20.47
CA ARG A 129 -3.30 -32.46 21.62
C ARG A 129 -4.23 -33.00 22.70
N GLN A 130 -5.37 -32.37 22.96
CA GLN A 130 -6.26 -32.72 24.08
C GLN A 130 -7.25 -33.83 23.72
N VAL A 131 -7.71 -33.91 22.47
CA VAL A 131 -8.67 -34.93 22.03
C VAL A 131 -8.13 -36.35 22.21
N PRO A 132 -6.90 -36.73 21.84
CA PRO A 132 -6.34 -38.05 22.05
C PRO A 132 -6.27 -38.44 23.55
N VAL A 133 -5.88 -37.47 24.40
CA VAL A 133 -5.76 -37.71 25.87
C VAL A 133 -7.11 -38.00 26.49
N ILE A 134 -8.16 -37.28 26.08
CA ILE A 134 -9.51 -37.48 26.58
C ILE A 134 -10.08 -38.85 26.12
N VAL A 135 -9.81 -39.21 24.86
CA VAL A 135 -10.22 -40.51 24.31
C VAL A 135 -9.52 -41.67 25.07
N GLN A 136 -8.21 -41.57 25.35
CA GLN A 136 -7.48 -42.56 26.13
C GLN A 136 -8.04 -42.70 27.58
N LYS A 137 -8.31 -41.57 28.24
CA LYS A 137 -8.94 -41.63 29.60
C LYS A 137 -10.31 -42.27 29.57
N SER A 138 -11.13 -41.96 28.54
CA SER A 138 -12.47 -42.56 28.44
C SER A 138 -12.46 -44.08 28.19
N VAL A 139 -11.41 -44.59 27.53
CA VAL A 139 -11.20 -46.03 27.31
C VAL A 139 -10.73 -46.71 28.58
N GLN A 140 -9.91 -46.06 29.42
CA GLN A 140 -9.45 -46.60 30.68
C GLN A 140 -10.52 -46.62 31.78
N GLU A 141 -11.48 -45.70 31.73
CA GLU A 141 -12.57 -45.63 32.74
C GLU A 141 -13.78 -46.49 32.38
N GLN A 142 -13.72 -47.31 31.33
CA GLN A 142 -14.77 -48.31 31.13
C GLN A 142 -14.78 -49.26 32.32
N PRO A 143 -15.87 -49.33 33.08
CA PRO A 143 -15.94 -50.23 34.24
C PRO A 143 -15.74 -51.64 33.74
N LYS A 144 -14.75 -52.36 34.29
CA LYS A 144 -14.58 -53.79 34.08
C LYS A 144 -15.94 -54.43 34.26
N LYS A 145 -16.54 -54.93 33.16
CA LYS A 145 -17.79 -55.69 33.21
C LYS A 145 -17.58 -56.86 34.21
N SER A 146 -18.09 -56.71 35.40
CA SER A 146 -18.16 -57.81 36.31
C SER A 146 -19.01 -58.89 35.65
N LYS A 147 -18.40 -60.04 35.38
CA LYS A 147 -19.10 -61.20 34.88
C LYS A 147 -20.01 -61.67 36.00
N ARG A 148 -21.23 -61.14 36.09
CA ARG A 148 -22.30 -61.79 36.85
C ARG A 148 -22.97 -62.81 35.90
N LYS A 149 -22.62 -64.09 36.16
CA LYS A 149 -23.44 -65.20 35.74
C LYS A 149 -24.78 -65.07 36.46
N GLY A 150 -25.84 -64.77 35.76
CA GLY A 150 -27.20 -64.73 36.23
C GLY A 150 -28.10 -65.24 35.11
N PHE A 151 -28.54 -66.48 35.30
CA PHE A 151 -29.55 -67.18 34.55
C PHE A 151 -30.93 -66.58 34.88
N LEU A 152 -31.80 -66.43 33.87
CA LEU A 152 -33.19 -65.93 33.88
C LEU A 152 -33.41 -64.42 33.85
N GLY A 153 -34.01 -63.98 32.76
CA GLY A 153 -34.65 -62.65 32.68
C GLY A 153 -34.96 -62.16 31.31
N ILE A 154 -35.88 -62.77 30.59
CA ILE A 154 -36.60 -62.21 29.46
C ILE A 154 -37.50 -61.11 30.03
N PHE A 155 -37.18 -59.87 29.80
CA PHE A 155 -37.83 -58.58 29.94
C PHE A 155 -36.90 -57.56 30.56
N GLY A 156 -35.88 -57.17 29.83
CA GLY A 156 -35.04 -56.02 30.20
C GLY A 156 -35.44 -54.79 29.39
N LYS A 157 -36.13 -53.86 30.05
CA LYS A 157 -36.19 -52.46 29.57
C LYS A 157 -34.80 -52.02 29.13
N LYS A 158 -34.70 -51.51 27.91
CA LYS A 158 -33.51 -50.87 27.41
C LYS A 158 -33.24 -49.61 28.27
N GLU A 159 -32.48 -49.77 29.35
CA GLU A 159 -31.96 -48.64 30.09
C GLU A 159 -31.06 -47.88 29.14
N GLU A 160 -31.50 -46.71 28.76
CA GLU A 160 -30.66 -45.74 28.09
C GLU A 160 -29.42 -45.50 28.99
N ALA A 161 -28.26 -45.93 28.50
CA ALA A 161 -27.01 -45.75 29.21
C ALA A 161 -26.85 -44.28 29.52
N LYS A 162 -26.95 -43.89 30.79
CA LYS A 162 -26.69 -42.52 31.26
C LYS A 162 -25.33 -42.12 30.73
N PRO A 163 -25.22 -40.95 30.04
CA PRO A 163 -23.97 -40.50 29.50
C PRO A 163 -22.94 -40.38 30.61
N THR A 164 -21.85 -41.10 30.50
CA THR A 164 -20.74 -41.06 31.45
C THR A 164 -20.23 -39.62 31.56
N ALA A 165 -19.81 -39.18 32.76
CA ALA A 165 -19.29 -37.81 32.99
C ALA A 165 -18.26 -37.38 31.92
N THR A 166 -17.48 -38.33 31.44
CA THR A 166 -16.49 -38.14 30.35
C THR A 166 -17.14 -37.79 29.00
N THR A 167 -18.29 -38.45 28.67
CA THR A 167 -19.01 -38.15 27.41
C THR A 167 -19.66 -36.76 27.46
N THR A 168 -20.13 -36.34 28.63
CA THR A 168 -20.71 -35.00 28.83
C THR A 168 -19.62 -33.92 28.74
N MET A 169 -18.45 -34.17 29.31
CA MET A 169 -17.31 -33.30 29.28
C MET A 169 -16.74 -33.17 27.85
N LEU A 170 -16.64 -34.26 27.10
CA LEU A 170 -16.25 -34.25 25.67
C LEU A 170 -17.24 -33.45 24.81
N ARG A 171 -18.54 -33.60 25.02
CA ARG A 171 -19.57 -32.86 24.31
C ARG A 171 -19.53 -31.37 24.64
N SER A 172 -19.30 -30.98 25.89
CA SER A 172 -19.19 -29.58 26.30
C SER A 172 -17.92 -28.93 25.72
N LEU A 173 -16.79 -29.65 25.79
CA LEU A 173 -15.53 -29.19 25.23
C LEU A 173 -15.64 -28.98 23.70
N ASN A 174 -16.19 -29.97 22.98
CA ASN A 174 -16.38 -29.88 21.53
C ASN A 174 -17.33 -28.73 21.16
N ARG A 175 -18.42 -28.53 21.90
CA ARG A 175 -19.36 -27.42 21.67
C ARG A 175 -18.70 -26.06 21.91
N ASN A 176 -17.93 -25.89 22.97
CA ASN A 176 -17.23 -24.65 23.28
C ASN A 176 -16.15 -24.34 22.21
N MET A 177 -15.43 -25.36 21.77
CA MET A 177 -14.40 -25.21 20.71
C MET A 177 -15.01 -24.83 19.36
N ILE A 178 -16.11 -25.47 18.97
CA ILE A 178 -16.85 -25.12 17.75
C ILE A 178 -17.34 -23.67 17.82
N ALA A 179 -17.92 -23.27 18.97
CA ALA A 179 -18.41 -21.90 19.15
C ALA A 179 -17.26 -20.87 19.08
N GLU A 180 -16.12 -21.18 19.69
CA GLU A 180 -14.95 -20.30 19.65
C GLU A 180 -14.35 -20.20 18.24
N GLN A 181 -14.22 -21.32 17.53
CA GLN A 181 -13.78 -21.35 16.14
C GLN A 181 -14.72 -20.58 15.21
N GLN A 182 -16.04 -20.72 15.40
CA GLN A 182 -17.02 -19.94 14.64
C GLN A 182 -16.92 -18.43 14.93
N ALA A 183 -16.73 -18.05 16.20
CA ALA A 183 -16.56 -16.64 16.58
C ALA A 183 -15.29 -16.04 15.97
N GLN A 184 -14.18 -16.78 15.95
CA GLN A 184 -12.93 -16.34 15.32
C GLN A 184 -13.04 -16.27 13.79
N SER A 185 -13.64 -17.28 13.15
CA SER A 185 -13.89 -17.26 11.71
C SER A 185 -14.73 -16.05 11.30
N ARG A 186 -15.74 -15.70 12.10
CA ARG A 186 -16.55 -14.50 11.86
C ARG A 186 -15.72 -13.21 11.99
N ARG A 187 -14.91 -13.09 13.05
CA ARG A 187 -14.01 -11.93 13.22
C ARG A 187 -13.02 -11.80 12.05
N LEU A 188 -12.44 -12.92 11.62
CA LEU A 188 -11.53 -12.93 10.48
C LEU A 188 -12.23 -12.45 9.19
N SER A 189 -13.47 -12.92 8.95
CA SER A 189 -14.27 -12.46 7.80
C SER A 189 -14.56 -10.95 7.89
N GLU A 190 -14.97 -10.46 9.05
CA GLU A 190 -15.23 -9.03 9.26
C GLU A 190 -13.98 -8.16 9.03
N HIS A 191 -12.81 -8.64 9.48
CA HIS A 191 -11.54 -7.94 9.22
C HIS A 191 -11.13 -7.99 7.75
N ALA A 192 -11.31 -9.14 7.07
CA ALA A 192 -11.04 -9.26 5.64
C ALA A 192 -11.92 -8.32 4.81
N ASP A 193 -13.23 -8.23 5.12
CA ASP A 193 -14.16 -7.32 4.46
C ASP A 193 -13.78 -5.85 4.71
N SER A 194 -13.38 -5.51 5.95
CA SER A 194 -12.89 -4.17 6.30
C SER A 194 -11.61 -3.84 5.54
N LEU A 195 -10.68 -4.79 5.42
CA LEU A 195 -9.43 -4.61 4.66
C LEU A 195 -9.71 -4.40 3.17
N ALA A 196 -10.63 -5.19 2.59
CA ALA A 196 -11.03 -5.04 1.19
C ALA A 196 -11.64 -3.64 0.93
N ALA A 197 -12.52 -3.17 1.81
CA ALA A 197 -13.10 -1.83 1.72
C ALA A 197 -12.02 -0.73 1.84
N ARG A 198 -11.06 -0.87 2.74
CA ARG A 198 -9.92 0.06 2.90
C ARG A 198 -9.01 0.05 1.68
N ASN A 199 -8.74 -1.12 1.09
CA ASN A 199 -7.97 -1.22 -0.15
C ASN A 199 -8.66 -0.51 -1.31
N ALA A 200 -9.98 -0.68 -1.46
CA ALA A 200 -10.75 0.00 -2.50
C ALA A 200 -10.69 1.53 -2.33
N GLU A 201 -10.84 2.03 -1.09
CA GLU A 201 -10.72 3.46 -0.80
C GLU A 201 -9.30 3.99 -1.03
N LEU A 202 -8.27 3.24 -0.61
CA LEU A 202 -6.88 3.57 -0.90
C LEU A 202 -6.64 3.70 -2.40
N ASN A 203 -7.06 2.70 -3.18
CA ASN A 203 -6.92 2.72 -4.64
C ASN A 203 -7.63 3.94 -5.27
N ARG A 204 -8.83 4.27 -4.79
CA ARG A 204 -9.56 5.47 -5.24
C ARG A 204 -8.80 6.76 -4.93
N GLN A 205 -8.23 6.87 -3.73
CA GLN A 205 -7.43 8.03 -3.31
C GLN A 205 -6.13 8.15 -4.12
N LEU A 206 -5.47 7.03 -4.39
CA LEU A 206 -4.29 6.96 -5.24
C LEU A 206 -4.57 7.44 -6.66
N GLN A 207 -5.65 6.93 -7.28
CA GLN A 207 -6.06 7.37 -8.60
C GLN A 207 -6.34 8.88 -8.61
N GLY A 208 -7.03 9.40 -7.58
CA GLY A 208 -7.27 10.82 -7.42
C GLY A 208 -5.99 11.64 -7.31
N LEU A 209 -4.99 11.15 -6.56
CA LEU A 209 -3.69 11.78 -6.43
C LEU A 209 -2.95 11.83 -7.76
N VAL A 210 -2.87 10.70 -8.47
CA VAL A 210 -2.20 10.60 -9.78
C VAL A 210 -2.82 11.57 -10.78
N VAL A 211 -4.15 11.61 -10.88
CA VAL A 211 -4.85 12.54 -11.78
C VAL A 211 -4.56 14.01 -11.44
N GLN A 212 -4.50 14.35 -10.14
CA GLN A 212 -4.17 15.73 -9.73
C GLN A 212 -2.74 16.11 -10.09
N ILE A 213 -1.79 15.20 -9.89
CA ILE A 213 -0.39 15.43 -10.23
C ILE A 213 -0.23 15.57 -11.74
N ASP A 214 -0.84 14.66 -12.50
CA ASP A 214 -0.77 14.70 -13.96
C ASP A 214 -1.32 16.03 -14.51
N LYS A 215 -2.48 16.48 -14.02
CA LYS A 215 -3.02 17.79 -14.39
C LYS A 215 -2.09 18.94 -14.06
N LYS A 216 -1.44 18.92 -12.89
CA LYS A 216 -0.50 19.97 -12.49
C LYS A 216 0.73 19.98 -13.36
N VAL A 217 1.32 18.78 -13.59
CA VAL A 217 2.49 18.63 -14.47
C VAL A 217 2.18 19.09 -15.91
N GLN A 218 1.01 18.70 -16.45
CA GLN A 218 0.58 19.14 -17.78
C GLN A 218 0.39 20.66 -17.85
N ALA A 219 -0.23 21.28 -16.84
CA ALA A 219 -0.39 22.73 -16.80
C ALA A 219 0.96 23.46 -16.73
N ASP A 220 1.90 22.96 -15.94
CA ASP A 220 3.25 23.53 -15.85
C ASP A 220 4.03 23.36 -17.17
N LEU A 221 3.87 22.21 -17.85
CA LEU A 221 4.46 21.99 -19.18
C LEU A 221 3.89 22.94 -20.21
N GLN A 222 2.58 23.08 -20.31
CA GLN A 222 1.92 24.00 -21.25
C GLN A 222 2.36 25.44 -21.03
N LYS A 223 2.47 25.87 -19.77
CA LYS A 223 2.97 27.20 -19.44
C LYS A 223 4.38 27.41 -19.94
N ARG A 224 5.26 26.43 -19.78
CA ARG A 224 6.66 26.52 -20.24
C ARG A 224 6.80 26.44 -21.75
N GLU A 225 6.01 25.60 -22.40
CA GLU A 225 5.97 25.57 -23.88
C GLU A 225 5.54 26.93 -24.43
N ALA A 226 4.55 27.59 -23.80
CA ALA A 226 4.14 28.92 -24.15
C ALA A 226 5.26 29.97 -23.93
N GLU A 227 6.00 29.87 -22.82
CA GLU A 227 7.15 30.73 -22.52
C GLU A 227 8.28 30.54 -23.57
N ILE A 228 8.57 29.29 -23.96
CA ILE A 228 9.56 28.96 -25.00
C ILE A 228 9.11 29.52 -26.36
N ALA A 229 7.83 29.33 -26.70
CA ALA A 229 7.28 29.85 -27.96
C ALA A 229 7.36 31.37 -28.01
N ALA A 230 6.98 32.07 -26.92
CA ALA A 230 7.07 33.54 -26.85
C ALA A 230 8.52 34.04 -26.94
N MET A 231 9.49 33.35 -26.33
CA MET A 231 10.90 33.69 -26.48
C MET A 231 11.40 33.49 -27.91
N ARG A 232 10.98 32.42 -28.58
CA ARG A 232 11.33 32.16 -29.98
C ARG A 232 10.77 33.21 -30.92
N GLU A 233 9.53 33.67 -30.73
CA GLU A 233 8.93 34.74 -31.49
C GLU A 233 9.66 36.09 -31.29
N ASN A 234 9.99 36.44 -30.06
CA ASN A 234 10.77 37.62 -29.73
C ASN A 234 12.17 37.59 -30.39
N TRP A 235 12.79 36.41 -30.40
CA TRP A 235 14.08 36.22 -31.06
C TRP A 235 13.98 36.45 -32.57
N HIS A 236 12.97 35.89 -33.24
CA HIS A 236 12.72 36.09 -34.69
C HIS A 236 12.43 37.56 -35.00
N PHE A 237 11.67 38.23 -34.14
CA PHE A 237 11.34 39.67 -34.36
C PHE A 237 12.56 40.56 -34.17
N ASN A 238 13.37 40.36 -33.15
CA ASN A 238 14.58 41.11 -32.88
C ASN A 238 15.64 40.88 -33.99
N PHE A 239 15.81 39.63 -34.41
CA PHE A 239 16.75 39.29 -35.49
C PHE A 239 16.31 39.88 -36.82
N SER A 240 15.04 39.83 -37.17
CA SER A 240 14.50 40.39 -38.40
C SER A 240 14.58 41.91 -38.40
N SER A 241 14.32 42.59 -37.28
CA SER A 241 14.41 44.06 -37.21
C SER A 241 15.85 44.60 -37.28
N GLN A 242 16.84 43.82 -36.86
CA GLN A 242 18.27 44.21 -36.92
C GLN A 242 18.88 44.05 -38.33
N PHE A 243 18.30 43.24 -39.21
CA PHE A 243 18.78 43.04 -40.56
C PHE A 243 18.07 43.88 -41.63
N PHE A 244 16.96 44.57 -41.29
CA PHE A 244 16.20 45.42 -42.20
C PHE A 244 16.49 46.93 -42.07
N PHE A 245 17.48 47.33 -41.29
CA PHE A 245 18.05 48.66 -41.20
C PHE A 245 19.54 48.63 -41.62
#